data_f6e6a5156388449be40e34ce43d3f451
#
_entry.id   f6e6a5156388449be40e34ce43d3f451
#
_cell.length_a   1.000
_cell.length_b   1.000
_cell.length_c   1.000
_cell.angle_alpha   90.00
_cell.angle_beta   90.00
_cell.angle_gamma   90.00
#
_symmetry.space_group_name_H-M   'P 1'
#
loop_
_entity.id
_entity.type
_entity.pdbx_description
1 polymer ?
#
loop_
_entity_poly.entity_id
_entity_poly.type
_entity_poly.pdbx_seq_one_letter_code
_entity_poly.pdbx_strand_id
1 'polypeptide(L)'
;MKKSLLTLFMLAACVAGQACTNFIVGRQASADGSVFCTYNADDYGMFIGLCHFPAGKHEKGEMRQIYDWDTKEYHGQIPEAPETYNVIGNINEYQVSIAETTFGGRHEMVDTTGVLDYGSLIYIALQ
;
A
#
# COMPACT_ATOMS: atom_id res chain seq x y z
N MET A 1 -14.02 -26.21 -33.64
CA MET A 1 -14.89 -25.19 -33.08
C MET A 1 -14.93 -25.17 -31.54
N LYS A 2 -15.17 -26.28 -30.82
CA LYS A 2 -15.21 -26.29 -29.33
C LYS A 2 -13.89 -25.90 -28.67
N LYS A 3 -12.74 -26.31 -29.25
CA LYS A 3 -11.41 -25.97 -28.70
C LYS A 3 -11.08 -24.49 -28.86
N SER A 4 -11.46 -23.87 -30.00
CA SER A 4 -11.25 -22.45 -30.27
C SER A 4 -12.12 -21.56 -29.36
N LEU A 5 -13.31 -22.01 -29.02
CA LEU A 5 -14.21 -21.29 -28.11
C LEU A 5 -13.68 -21.33 -26.67
N LEU A 6 -13.10 -22.44 -26.24
CA LEU A 6 -12.49 -22.58 -24.92
C LEU A 6 -11.23 -21.70 -24.79
N THR A 7 -10.41 -21.64 -25.84
CA THR A 7 -9.22 -20.77 -25.88
C THR A 7 -9.62 -19.30 -25.83
N LEU A 8 -10.67 -18.90 -26.56
CA LEU A 8 -11.17 -17.53 -26.54
C LEU A 8 -11.75 -17.16 -25.17
N PHE A 9 -12.43 -18.10 -24.51
CA PHE A 9 -12.95 -17.89 -23.16
C PHE A 9 -11.85 -17.78 -22.11
N MET A 10 -10.78 -18.58 -22.21
CA MET A 10 -9.59 -18.44 -21.35
C MET A 10 -8.85 -17.13 -21.59
N LEU A 11 -8.70 -16.69 -22.84
CA LEU A 11 -8.11 -15.38 -23.13
C LEU A 11 -8.95 -14.22 -22.59
N ALA A 12 -10.26 -14.29 -22.70
CA ALA A 12 -11.17 -13.26 -22.15
C ALA A 12 -11.16 -13.22 -20.62
N ALA A 13 -10.97 -14.37 -19.95
CA ALA A 13 -10.85 -14.43 -18.49
C ALA A 13 -9.55 -13.82 -17.98
N CYS A 14 -8.48 -13.82 -18.76
CA CYS A 14 -7.20 -13.18 -18.38
C CYS A 14 -7.22 -11.64 -18.45
N VAL A 15 -8.20 -11.04 -19.12
CA VAL A 15 -8.30 -9.58 -19.27
C VAL A 15 -9.10 -8.93 -18.13
N ALA A 16 -9.78 -9.72 -17.31
CA ALA A 16 -10.68 -9.23 -16.25
C ALA A 16 -10.02 -9.08 -14.87
N GLY A 17 -8.74 -9.37 -14.74
CA GLY A 17 -8.03 -9.33 -13.46
C GLY A 17 -7.08 -8.13 -13.39
N GLN A 18 -7.59 -6.95 -13.07
CA GLN A 18 -6.77 -5.89 -12.52
C GLN A 18 -6.59 -6.20 -11.04
N ALA A 19 -5.45 -6.74 -10.68
CA ALA A 19 -5.12 -7.04 -9.30
C ALA A 19 -3.64 -6.80 -9.06
N CYS A 20 -3.32 -6.03 -8.01
CA CYS A 20 -1.94 -5.85 -7.57
C CYS A 20 -1.31 -7.21 -7.25
N THR A 21 -0.03 -7.37 -7.55
CA THR A 21 0.69 -8.63 -7.33
C THR A 21 1.75 -8.45 -6.25
N ASN A 22 1.70 -9.29 -5.23
CA ASN A 22 2.67 -9.29 -4.14
C ASN A 22 3.36 -10.65 -4.03
N PHE A 23 4.66 -10.62 -3.72
CA PHE A 23 5.41 -11.81 -3.33
C PHE A 23 5.99 -11.60 -1.92
N ILE A 24 5.82 -12.60 -1.07
CA ILE A 24 6.47 -12.66 0.24
C ILE A 24 7.36 -13.91 0.23
N VAL A 25 8.67 -13.68 0.39
CA VAL A 25 9.67 -14.75 0.47
C VAL A 25 10.18 -14.82 1.91
N GLY A 26 9.85 -15.91 2.59
CA GLY A 26 10.30 -16.13 3.96
C GLY A 26 11.75 -16.63 4.04
N ARG A 27 12.30 -16.64 5.24
CA ARG A 27 13.71 -17.00 5.53
C ARG A 27 14.16 -18.34 4.97
N GLN A 28 13.26 -19.34 4.95
CA GLN A 28 13.56 -20.68 4.46
C GLN A 28 13.58 -20.79 2.93
N ALA A 29 13.01 -19.81 2.24
CA ALA A 29 12.94 -19.77 0.80
C ALA A 29 13.99 -18.85 0.16
N SER A 30 14.71 -18.06 0.96
CA SER A 30 15.79 -17.19 0.49
C SER A 30 17.15 -17.86 0.67
N ALA A 31 18.12 -17.51 -0.18
CA ALA A 31 19.46 -18.11 -0.17
C ALA A 31 20.28 -17.69 1.05
N ASP A 32 20.04 -16.53 1.62
CA ASP A 32 20.79 -15.92 2.71
C ASP A 32 19.99 -15.74 4.01
N GLY A 33 18.74 -16.25 4.03
CA GLY A 33 17.83 -16.12 5.18
C GLY A 33 17.16 -14.75 5.29
N SER A 34 17.30 -13.87 4.32
CA SER A 34 16.56 -12.61 4.28
C SER A 34 15.08 -12.83 3.97
N VAL A 35 14.26 -11.85 4.33
CA VAL A 35 12.83 -11.82 3.98
C VAL A 35 12.62 -10.73 2.93
N PHE A 36 11.92 -11.09 1.86
CA PHE A 36 11.58 -10.16 0.79
C PHE A 36 10.06 -9.98 0.72
N CYS A 37 9.64 -8.74 0.53
CA CYS A 37 8.28 -8.41 0.15
C CYS A 37 8.35 -7.53 -1.09
N THR A 38 7.62 -7.91 -2.13
CA THR A 38 7.46 -7.09 -3.32
C THR A 38 6.02 -6.64 -3.42
N TYR A 39 5.82 -5.44 -3.93
CA TYR A 39 4.51 -4.90 -4.25
C TYR A 39 4.54 -4.32 -5.66
N ASN A 40 3.60 -4.73 -6.48
CA ASN A 40 3.42 -4.22 -7.83
C ASN A 40 1.98 -3.74 -7.98
N ALA A 41 1.83 -2.43 -8.19
CA ALA A 41 0.54 -1.84 -8.49
C ALA A 41 0.29 -1.94 -10.00
N ASP A 42 -0.80 -2.61 -10.38
CA ASP A 42 -1.22 -2.71 -11.76
C ASP A 42 -2.10 -1.50 -12.11
N ASP A 43 -1.47 -0.33 -12.27
CA ASP A 43 -2.12 0.92 -12.61
C ASP A 43 -1.42 1.60 -13.78
N TYR A 44 -2.20 2.25 -14.66
CA TYR A 44 -1.68 2.92 -15.86
C TYR A 44 -1.11 4.32 -15.61
N GLY A 45 -1.36 4.94 -14.47
CA GLY A 45 -1.00 6.33 -14.18
C GLY A 45 -0.17 6.54 -12.92
N MET A 46 0.06 5.49 -12.14
CA MET A 46 0.72 5.60 -10.85
C MET A 46 2.25 5.51 -10.99
N PHE A 47 2.90 6.64 -11.13
CA PHE A 47 4.37 6.76 -11.07
C PHE A 47 4.75 7.39 -9.74
N ILE A 48 4.96 6.56 -8.72
CA ILE A 48 5.39 7.03 -7.40
C ILE A 48 6.91 6.95 -7.35
N GLY A 49 7.56 8.07 -6.99
CA GLY A 49 8.98 8.09 -6.66
C GLY A 49 9.26 7.35 -5.35
N LEU A 50 10.53 7.26 -4.98
CA LEU A 50 10.91 6.72 -3.69
C LEU A 50 10.37 7.62 -2.57
N CYS A 51 9.47 7.08 -1.75
CA CYS A 51 8.95 7.78 -0.57
C CYS A 51 9.96 7.67 0.56
N HIS A 52 10.24 8.80 1.22
CA HIS A 52 11.08 8.84 2.41
C HIS A 52 10.42 9.74 3.46
N PHE A 53 10.16 9.17 4.62
CA PHE A 53 9.67 9.87 5.80
C PHE A 53 10.74 9.74 6.88
N PRO A 54 11.45 10.82 7.21
CA PRO A 54 12.52 10.78 8.22
C PRO A 54 11.95 10.56 9.61
N ALA A 55 12.72 9.91 10.47
CA ALA A 55 12.42 9.85 11.89
C ALA A 55 12.37 11.25 12.50
N GLY A 56 11.50 11.43 13.50
CA GLY A 56 11.33 12.73 14.14
C GLY A 56 10.85 12.63 15.58
N LYS A 57 11.08 13.71 16.34
CA LYS A 57 10.43 13.95 17.64
C LYS A 57 9.49 15.12 17.47
N HIS A 58 8.30 14.99 18.04
CA HIS A 58 7.21 15.91 17.86
C HIS A 58 6.79 16.49 19.18
N GLU A 59 6.31 17.73 19.15
CA GLU A 59 5.85 18.42 20.36
C GLU A 59 4.49 17.89 20.80
N LYS A 60 4.23 18.05 22.11
CA LYS A 60 2.92 17.66 22.65
C LYS A 60 1.80 18.49 22.03
N GLY A 61 0.86 17.81 21.40
CA GLY A 61 -0.29 18.44 20.75
C GLY A 61 -0.04 18.83 19.30
N GLU A 62 1.12 18.48 18.75
CA GLU A 62 1.35 18.59 17.31
C GLU A 62 0.33 17.76 16.52
N MET A 63 -0.08 18.29 15.38
CA MET A 63 -1.09 17.66 14.53
C MET A 63 -0.50 17.35 13.17
N ARG A 64 -0.64 16.09 12.77
CA ARG A 64 -0.28 15.65 11.40
C ARG A 64 -1.40 16.04 10.44
N GLN A 65 -1.04 16.75 9.38
CA GLN A 65 -1.96 17.06 8.30
C GLN A 65 -2.10 15.85 7.38
N ILE A 66 -3.32 15.51 7.04
CA ILE A 66 -3.64 14.36 6.19
C ILE A 66 -4.11 14.87 4.83
N TYR A 67 -3.46 14.37 3.82
CA TYR A 67 -3.77 14.61 2.41
C TYR A 67 -4.06 13.27 1.75
N ASP A 68 -5.03 13.25 0.87
CA ASP A 68 -5.31 12.09 0.03
C ASP A 68 -4.04 11.66 -0.72
N TRP A 69 -3.78 10.36 -0.72
CA TRP A 69 -2.54 9.83 -1.28
C TRP A 69 -2.43 10.06 -2.79
N ASP A 70 -3.53 9.97 -3.51
CA ASP A 70 -3.56 10.09 -4.97
C ASP A 70 -3.80 11.53 -5.42
N THR A 71 -4.87 12.17 -4.91
CA THR A 71 -5.29 13.51 -5.35
C THR A 71 -4.54 14.65 -4.68
N LYS A 72 -3.92 14.39 -3.53
CA LYS A 72 -3.26 15.38 -2.65
C LYS A 72 -4.24 16.42 -2.06
N GLU A 73 -5.54 16.14 -2.10
CA GLU A 73 -6.53 16.97 -1.43
C GLU A 73 -6.42 16.85 0.09
N TYR A 74 -6.66 17.95 0.77
CA TYR A 74 -6.62 17.97 2.23
C TYR A 74 -7.85 17.30 2.83
N HIS A 75 -7.64 16.26 3.66
CA HIS A 75 -8.72 15.49 4.31
C HIS A 75 -8.93 15.83 5.79
N GLY A 76 -7.97 16.47 6.42
CA GLY A 76 -8.06 16.78 7.85
C GLY A 76 -6.74 16.60 8.58
N GLN A 77 -6.81 16.39 9.89
CA GLN A 77 -5.63 16.23 10.73
C GLN A 77 -5.90 15.23 11.85
N ILE A 78 -4.83 14.58 12.31
CA ILE A 78 -4.83 13.66 13.43
C ILE A 78 -3.75 14.08 14.43
N PRO A 79 -3.83 13.68 15.71
CA PRO A 79 -2.72 13.88 16.65
C PRO A 79 -1.45 13.19 16.12
N GLU A 80 -0.32 13.92 16.16
CA GLU A 80 0.98 13.34 15.81
C GLU A 80 1.51 12.47 16.95
N ALA A 81 2.22 11.39 16.60
CA ALA A 81 2.92 10.58 17.58
C ALA A 81 4.10 11.38 18.19
N PRO A 82 4.45 11.20 19.46
CA PRO A 82 5.57 11.91 20.09
C PRO A 82 6.92 11.63 19.44
N GLU A 83 7.04 10.47 18.81
CA GLU A 83 8.22 10.03 18.10
C GLU A 83 7.80 9.20 16.90
N THR A 84 8.43 9.44 15.76
CA THR A 84 8.19 8.70 14.51
C THR A 84 9.47 8.06 14.02
N TYR A 85 9.34 6.93 13.31
CA TYR A 85 10.45 6.17 12.77
C TYR A 85 10.77 6.59 11.35
N ASN A 86 12.03 6.32 10.95
CA ASN A 86 12.46 6.52 9.57
C ASN A 86 11.86 5.43 8.66
N VAL A 87 11.20 5.88 7.58
CA VAL A 87 10.56 4.99 6.60
C VAL A 87 11.09 5.29 5.22
N ILE A 88 11.50 4.26 4.48
CA ILE A 88 11.91 4.36 3.08
C ILE A 88 11.08 3.36 2.27
N GLY A 89 10.37 3.87 1.27
CA GLY A 89 9.39 3.04 0.58
C GLY A 89 8.39 2.45 1.57
N ASN A 90 8.20 1.14 1.56
CA ASN A 90 7.24 0.45 2.42
C ASN A 90 7.90 -0.31 3.59
N ILE A 91 9.06 0.14 4.07
CA ILE A 91 9.79 -0.47 5.19
C ILE A 91 10.31 0.60 6.14
N ASN A 92 10.22 0.36 7.46
CA ASN A 92 10.81 1.23 8.47
C ASN A 92 12.20 0.73 8.93
N GLU A 93 12.89 1.53 9.73
CA GLU A 93 14.22 1.23 10.26
C GLU A 93 14.28 -0.01 11.17
N TYR A 94 13.14 -0.46 11.69
CA TYR A 94 13.01 -1.69 12.46
C TYR A 94 12.67 -2.92 11.58
N GLN A 95 12.76 -2.78 10.26
CA GLN A 95 12.50 -3.85 9.29
C GLN A 95 11.04 -4.33 9.28
N VAL A 96 10.11 -3.49 9.72
CA VAL A 96 8.68 -3.72 9.51
C VAL A 96 8.31 -3.23 8.12
N SER A 97 7.67 -4.09 7.35
CA SER A 97 7.20 -3.77 5.99
C SER A 97 5.70 -3.96 5.91
N ILE A 98 5.02 -3.00 5.28
CA ILE A 98 3.58 -3.05 5.02
C ILE A 98 3.36 -2.82 3.53
N ALA A 99 2.70 -3.76 2.90
CA ALA A 99 2.23 -3.65 1.53
C ALA A 99 0.72 -3.91 1.50
N GLU A 100 0.09 -3.52 0.43
CA GLU A 100 -1.34 -3.74 0.23
C GLU A 100 -1.62 -4.63 -0.97
N THR A 101 -2.84 -5.10 -1.06
CA THR A 101 -3.43 -5.65 -2.28
C THR A 101 -4.90 -5.29 -2.31
N THR A 102 -5.37 -4.86 -3.46
CA THR A 102 -6.77 -4.44 -3.62
C THR A 102 -7.68 -5.63 -3.81
N PHE A 103 -8.77 -5.68 -3.08
CA PHE A 103 -9.87 -6.61 -3.29
C PHE A 103 -11.22 -5.89 -3.11
N GLY A 104 -12.27 -6.39 -3.78
CA GLY A 104 -13.62 -5.87 -3.58
C GLY A 104 -14.17 -6.27 -2.21
N GLY A 105 -14.63 -5.30 -1.43
CA GLY A 105 -15.32 -5.49 -0.18
C GLY A 105 -16.84 -5.42 -0.33
N ARG A 106 -17.57 -5.51 0.79
CA ARG A 106 -19.01 -5.26 0.83
C ARG A 106 -19.27 -3.77 0.65
N HIS A 107 -20.18 -3.44 -0.25
CA HIS A 107 -20.48 -2.05 -0.58
C HIS A 107 -20.98 -1.23 0.62
N GLU A 108 -21.74 -1.87 1.50
CA GLU A 108 -22.26 -1.25 2.72
C GLU A 108 -21.20 -0.89 3.76
N MET A 109 -19.95 -1.36 3.58
CA MET A 109 -18.81 -1.06 4.44
C MET A 109 -17.91 0.05 3.87
N VAL A 110 -18.26 0.62 2.73
CA VAL A 110 -17.52 1.75 2.16
C VAL A 110 -17.77 2.99 3.01
N ASP A 111 -16.72 3.51 3.62
CA ASP A 111 -16.75 4.78 4.35
C ASP A 111 -16.12 5.88 3.50
N THR A 112 -16.91 6.89 3.22
CA THR A 112 -16.48 8.09 2.46
C THR A 112 -16.24 9.29 3.37
N THR A 113 -16.34 9.12 4.69
CA THR A 113 -16.15 10.18 5.69
C THR A 113 -14.85 10.05 6.47
N GLY A 114 -14.10 8.98 6.24
CA GLY A 114 -12.80 8.73 6.86
C GLY A 114 -11.77 9.80 6.46
N VAL A 115 -10.92 10.17 7.42
CA VAL A 115 -9.81 11.12 7.21
C VAL A 115 -8.60 10.42 6.58
N LEU A 116 -8.43 9.12 6.86
CA LEU A 116 -7.28 8.33 6.43
C LEU A 116 -7.64 7.46 5.23
N ASP A 117 -6.86 7.57 4.19
CA ASP A 117 -6.86 6.65 3.05
C ASP A 117 -5.87 5.48 3.24
N TYR A 118 -5.78 4.60 2.27
CA TYR A 118 -4.90 3.42 2.29
C TYR A 118 -3.42 3.79 2.41
N GLY A 119 -2.96 4.81 1.67
CA GLY A 119 -1.57 5.24 1.70
C GLY A 119 -1.21 5.88 3.05
N SER A 120 -2.07 6.73 3.56
CA SER A 120 -1.91 7.33 4.89
C SER A 120 -1.83 6.27 5.98
N LEU A 121 -2.70 5.25 5.95
CA LEU A 121 -2.68 4.15 6.92
C LEU A 121 -1.35 3.39 6.92
N ILE A 122 -0.81 3.07 5.74
CA ILE A 122 0.47 2.34 5.60
C ILE A 122 1.60 3.15 6.24
N TYR A 123 1.76 4.42 5.87
CA TYR A 123 2.90 5.23 6.30
C TYR A 123 2.80 5.67 7.75
N ILE A 124 1.59 5.93 8.27
CA ILE A 124 1.38 6.20 9.71
C ILE A 124 1.70 4.96 10.55
N ALA A 125 1.30 3.78 10.07
CA ALA A 125 1.59 2.54 10.78
C ALA A 125 3.09 2.15 10.74
N LEU A 126 3.84 2.60 9.74
CA LEU A 126 5.27 2.36 9.63
C LEU A 126 6.10 3.36 10.45
N GLN A 127 5.60 4.57 10.62
CA GLN A 127 6.22 5.62 11.41
C GLN A 127 5.92 5.48 12.90
#